data_3d617e3571a1bbd6b43cd38c660a7c94
#
_entry.id   3d617e3571a1bbd6b43cd38c660a7c94
#
_cell.length_a   1.000
_cell.length_b   1.000
_cell.length_c   1.000
_cell.angle_alpha   90.00
_cell.angle_beta   90.00
_cell.angle_gamma   90.00
#
_symmetry.space_group_name_H-M   'P 1'
#
loop_
_entity.id
_entity.type
_entity.pdbx_description
1 polymer ?
#
loop_
_entity_poly.entity_id
_entity_poly.type
_entity_poly.pdbx_seq_one_letter_code
_entity_poly.pdbx_strand_id
1 'polypeptide(L)'
;RGMANIRTEQGKAESLPFADGEFDFVFSRYSTHHWRDVGLALREVRRVLKPGGVAIFVDVAAPGQALPDTFLQTVELLRDTSHVRNYSPAEWARLSGEAGLLVTGSRRQRLRLEFQSWVERMRTPEVFRQAIRSLQLAVGEEVREYFEIADDGSFSTDVLVLWLRRE
;
A
#
# COMPACT_ATOMS: atom_id res chain seq x y z
N ARG A 1 10.56 24.95 9.65
CA ARG A 1 9.51 25.81 10.27
C ARG A 1 8.59 24.86 11.03
N GLY A 2 8.55 24.93 12.38
CA GLY A 2 7.64 24.16 13.20
C GLY A 2 6.20 24.61 12.92
N MET A 3 5.35 23.68 12.50
CA MET A 3 3.91 23.92 12.38
C MET A 3 3.29 23.69 13.76
N ALA A 4 2.68 24.73 14.35
CA ALA A 4 2.10 24.65 15.70
C ALA A 4 0.82 23.79 15.77
N ASN A 5 0.27 23.39 14.63
CA ASN A 5 -0.96 22.60 14.51
C ASN A 5 -0.72 21.11 14.20
N ILE A 6 0.54 20.65 14.28
CA ILE A 6 0.87 19.23 14.10
C ILE A 6 1.37 18.65 15.42
N ARG A 7 0.77 17.54 15.83
CA ARG A 7 1.20 16.68 16.94
C ARG A 7 1.60 15.33 16.39
N THR A 8 2.70 14.76 16.88
CA THR A 8 3.15 13.42 16.52
C THR A 8 2.95 12.48 17.70
N GLU A 9 2.41 11.30 17.41
CA GLU A 9 2.25 10.23 18.40
C GLU A 9 2.88 8.95 17.85
N GLN A 10 3.54 8.20 18.72
CA GLN A 10 4.08 6.89 18.37
C GLN A 10 3.02 5.83 18.61
N GLY A 11 2.75 4.99 17.62
CA GLY A 11 1.76 3.93 17.71
C GLY A 11 1.90 2.90 16.59
N LYS A 12 1.12 1.84 16.69
CA LYS A 12 0.94 0.85 15.62
C LYS A 12 -0.42 1.08 14.98
N ALA A 13 -0.54 0.80 13.68
CA ALA A 13 -1.81 0.92 12.98
C ALA A 13 -2.89 0.01 13.59
N GLU A 14 -2.49 -1.15 14.10
CA GLU A 14 -3.34 -2.14 14.76
C GLU A 14 -3.74 -1.77 16.20
N SER A 15 -3.21 -0.67 16.76
CA SER A 15 -3.52 -0.17 18.11
C SER A 15 -3.18 1.32 18.17
N LEU A 16 -4.09 2.16 17.69
CA LEU A 16 -3.90 3.60 17.63
C LEU A 16 -4.05 4.24 19.02
N PRO A 17 -3.11 5.12 19.45
CA PRO A 17 -3.13 5.74 20.78
C PRO A 17 -4.11 6.95 20.85
N PHE A 18 -5.32 6.78 20.34
CA PHE A 18 -6.34 7.82 20.26
C PHE A 18 -7.68 7.29 20.78
N ALA A 19 -8.52 8.22 21.24
CA ALA A 19 -9.86 7.89 21.73
C ALA A 19 -10.82 7.48 20.61
N ASP A 20 -11.91 6.82 20.98
CA ASP A 20 -13.00 6.49 20.06
C ASP A 20 -13.64 7.78 19.52
N GLY A 21 -13.85 7.85 18.21
CA GLY A 21 -14.51 8.99 17.58
C GLY A 21 -13.75 10.31 17.72
N GLU A 22 -12.44 10.28 17.76
CA GLU A 22 -11.62 11.49 17.92
C GLU A 22 -11.51 12.29 16.61
N PHE A 23 -11.49 11.61 15.44
CA PHE A 23 -11.16 12.25 14.17
C PHE A 23 -12.34 12.33 13.21
N ASP A 24 -12.44 13.46 12.52
CA ASP A 24 -13.34 13.62 11.37
C ASP A 24 -12.76 12.97 10.10
N PHE A 25 -11.42 12.88 10.05
CA PHE A 25 -10.69 12.43 8.88
C PHE A 25 -9.44 11.63 9.23
N VAL A 26 -9.20 10.52 8.53
CA VAL A 26 -7.98 9.70 8.60
C VAL A 26 -7.38 9.57 7.20
N PHE A 27 -6.08 9.71 7.08
CA PHE A 27 -5.36 9.57 5.82
C PHE A 27 -4.14 8.66 5.97
N SER A 28 -3.98 7.73 5.04
CA SER A 28 -2.79 6.88 4.94
C SER A 28 -2.27 6.85 3.51
N ARG A 29 -0.96 6.96 3.35
CA ARG A 29 -0.32 6.92 2.04
C ARG A 29 0.98 6.11 2.09
N TYR A 30 1.06 5.09 1.23
CA TYR A 30 2.21 4.19 1.09
C TYR A 30 2.71 3.65 2.44
N SER A 31 1.78 3.12 3.24
CA SER A 31 2.03 2.63 4.58
C SER A 31 1.34 1.30 4.87
N THR A 32 0.17 1.06 4.28
CA THR A 32 -0.66 -0.12 4.61
C THR A 32 0.01 -1.44 4.23
N HIS A 33 0.86 -1.43 3.22
CA HIS A 33 1.62 -2.61 2.82
C HIS A 33 2.72 -3.03 3.83
N HIS A 34 2.93 -2.27 4.90
CA HIS A 34 3.79 -2.63 6.04
C HIS A 34 2.99 -3.08 7.27
N TRP A 35 1.66 -2.97 7.26
CA TRP A 35 0.86 -3.34 8.42
C TRP A 35 0.77 -4.85 8.56
N ARG A 36 0.97 -5.35 9.79
CA ARG A 36 0.99 -6.80 10.06
C ARG A 36 -0.40 -7.42 9.98
N ASP A 37 -1.41 -6.68 10.42
CA ASP A 37 -2.81 -7.06 10.36
C ASP A 37 -3.65 -5.87 9.90
N VAL A 38 -3.90 -5.81 8.59
CA VAL A 38 -4.69 -4.74 7.98
C VAL A 38 -6.14 -4.75 8.47
N GLY A 39 -6.70 -5.91 8.80
CA GLY A 39 -8.05 -6.02 9.32
C GLY A 39 -8.19 -5.39 10.70
N LEU A 40 -7.23 -5.64 11.60
CA LEU A 40 -7.16 -4.95 12.90
C LEU A 40 -6.96 -3.44 12.71
N ALA A 41 -6.05 -3.05 11.83
CA ALA A 41 -5.77 -1.64 11.58
C ALA A 41 -6.99 -0.89 11.01
N LEU A 42 -7.75 -1.49 10.10
CA LEU A 42 -8.98 -0.88 9.59
C LEU A 42 -10.07 -0.77 10.66
N ARG A 43 -10.16 -1.72 11.60
CA ARG A 43 -11.06 -1.60 12.77
C ARG A 43 -10.64 -0.45 13.68
N GLU A 44 -9.34 -0.26 13.89
CA GLU A 44 -8.81 0.89 14.63
C GLU A 44 -9.11 2.22 13.91
N VAL A 45 -8.91 2.29 12.60
CA VAL A 45 -9.31 3.45 11.80
C VAL A 45 -10.79 3.76 11.97
N ARG A 46 -11.66 2.72 11.91
CA ARG A 46 -13.08 2.90 12.18
C ARG A 46 -13.35 3.39 13.60
N ARG A 47 -12.67 2.83 14.60
CA ARG A 47 -12.84 3.20 16.00
C ARG A 47 -12.54 4.67 16.25
N VAL A 48 -11.42 5.16 15.74
CA VAL A 48 -10.99 6.54 15.96
C VAL A 48 -11.72 7.58 15.10
N LEU A 49 -12.35 7.18 14.00
CA LEU A 49 -13.21 8.07 13.21
C LEU A 49 -14.51 8.36 13.96
N LYS A 50 -15.01 9.58 13.88
CA LYS A 50 -16.38 9.95 14.29
C LYS A 50 -17.41 9.24 13.40
N PRO A 51 -18.65 9.03 13.86
CA PRO A 51 -19.76 8.67 12.96
C PRO A 51 -19.84 9.65 11.78
N GLY A 52 -19.92 9.13 10.56
CA GLY A 52 -19.86 9.92 9.32
C GLY A 52 -18.46 10.35 8.89
N GLY A 53 -17.43 10.12 9.70
CA GLY A 53 -16.05 10.44 9.40
C GLY A 53 -15.49 9.65 8.21
N VAL A 54 -14.49 10.20 7.54
CA VAL A 54 -13.94 9.71 6.27
C VAL A 54 -12.50 9.25 6.43
N ALA A 55 -12.16 8.10 5.85
CA ALA A 55 -10.76 7.70 5.66
C ALA A 55 -10.40 7.67 4.17
N ILE A 56 -9.16 8.09 3.86
CA ILE A 56 -8.60 7.96 2.51
C ILE A 56 -7.31 7.16 2.59
N PHE A 57 -7.21 6.14 1.75
CA PHE A 57 -6.00 5.35 1.57
C PHE A 57 -5.45 5.53 0.17
N VAL A 58 -4.14 5.69 0.07
CA VAL A 58 -3.40 5.71 -1.19
C VAL A 58 -2.27 4.70 -1.06
N ASP A 59 -2.33 3.61 -1.81
CA ASP A 59 -1.28 2.58 -1.74
C ASP A 59 -1.11 1.85 -3.06
N VAL A 60 0.00 1.13 -3.20
CA VAL A 60 0.22 0.22 -4.32
C VAL A 60 -0.86 -0.86 -4.29
N ALA A 61 -1.50 -1.08 -5.44
CA ALA A 61 -2.52 -2.10 -5.58
C ALA A 61 -1.93 -3.39 -6.17
N ALA A 62 -2.20 -4.49 -5.53
CA ALA A 62 -1.88 -5.80 -6.09
C ALA A 62 -2.73 -6.09 -7.33
N PRO A 63 -2.17 -6.77 -8.34
CA PRO A 63 -2.94 -7.33 -9.44
C PRO A 63 -4.00 -8.33 -8.95
N GLY A 64 -5.10 -8.43 -9.70
CA GLY A 64 -6.11 -9.45 -9.43
C GLY A 64 -5.73 -10.86 -9.90
N GLN A 65 -4.67 -11.00 -10.70
CA GLN A 65 -4.14 -12.26 -11.21
C GLN A 65 -3.00 -12.77 -10.33
N ALA A 66 -2.99 -14.08 -10.05
CA ALA A 66 -2.06 -14.71 -9.12
C ALA A 66 -0.59 -14.54 -9.49
N LEU A 67 -0.24 -14.72 -10.77
CA LEU A 67 1.15 -14.65 -11.21
C LEU A 67 1.74 -13.24 -11.14
N PRO A 68 1.09 -12.19 -11.68
CA PRO A 68 1.54 -10.81 -11.49
C PRO A 68 1.55 -10.38 -10.00
N ASP A 69 0.58 -10.83 -9.18
CA ASP A 69 0.57 -10.55 -7.74
C ASP A 69 1.81 -11.15 -7.06
N THR A 70 2.10 -12.42 -7.31
CA THR A 70 3.29 -13.09 -6.76
C THR A 70 4.58 -12.34 -7.15
N PHE A 71 4.70 -11.93 -8.40
CA PHE A 71 5.85 -11.13 -8.85
C PHE A 71 5.97 -9.82 -8.06
N LEU A 72 4.87 -9.05 -7.97
CA LEU A 72 4.88 -7.77 -7.27
C LEU A 72 5.27 -7.92 -5.81
N GLN A 73 4.65 -8.84 -5.08
CA GLN A 73 4.97 -9.10 -3.67
C GLN A 73 6.45 -9.48 -3.49
N THR A 74 6.99 -10.28 -4.42
CA THR A 74 8.39 -10.73 -4.36
C THR A 74 9.36 -9.57 -4.55
N VAL A 75 9.17 -8.73 -5.57
CA VAL A 75 10.09 -7.61 -5.84
C VAL A 75 10.00 -6.53 -4.77
N GLU A 76 8.80 -6.29 -4.20
CA GLU A 76 8.63 -5.36 -3.08
C GLU A 76 9.30 -5.88 -1.80
N LEU A 77 9.19 -7.17 -1.48
CA LEU A 77 9.87 -7.77 -0.33
C LEU A 77 11.41 -7.73 -0.49
N LEU A 78 11.92 -8.01 -1.68
CA LEU A 78 13.36 -7.90 -1.96
C LEU A 78 13.85 -6.45 -1.86
N ARG A 79 13.04 -5.49 -2.26
CA ARG A 79 13.37 -4.07 -2.16
C ARG A 79 13.39 -3.58 -0.73
N ASP A 80 12.40 -3.99 0.06
CA ASP A 80 12.18 -3.58 1.46
C ASP A 80 11.67 -4.77 2.27
N THR A 81 12.53 -5.30 3.13
CA THR A 81 12.22 -6.47 3.97
C THR A 81 11.16 -6.21 5.05
N SER A 82 10.70 -4.98 5.21
CA SER A 82 9.54 -4.64 6.06
C SER A 82 8.21 -4.76 5.32
N HIS A 83 8.22 -5.02 4.00
CA HIS A 83 7.02 -5.25 3.21
C HIS A 83 6.25 -6.47 3.72
N VAL A 84 4.94 -6.31 3.91
CA VAL A 84 4.03 -7.39 4.30
C VAL A 84 3.19 -7.82 3.12
N ARG A 85 2.35 -6.92 2.56
CA ARG A 85 1.50 -7.23 1.41
C ARG A 85 0.92 -5.98 0.77
N ASN A 86 0.93 -5.91 -0.56
CA ASN A 86 0.03 -5.07 -1.33
C ASN A 86 -1.32 -5.78 -1.49
N TYR A 87 -2.41 -5.06 -1.33
CA TYR A 87 -3.77 -5.62 -1.43
C TYR A 87 -4.41 -5.23 -2.75
N SER A 88 -5.12 -6.17 -3.36
CA SER A 88 -5.92 -5.91 -4.56
C SER A 88 -7.18 -5.08 -4.22
N PRO A 89 -7.81 -4.40 -5.20
CA PRO A 89 -9.05 -3.67 -4.97
C PRO A 89 -10.17 -4.54 -4.37
N ALA A 90 -10.25 -5.81 -4.74
CA ALA A 90 -11.23 -6.76 -4.20
C ALA A 90 -10.95 -7.09 -2.72
N GLU A 91 -9.68 -7.31 -2.37
CA GLU A 91 -9.27 -7.51 -0.96
C GLU A 91 -9.56 -6.26 -0.13
N TRP A 92 -9.27 -5.06 -0.64
CA TRP A 92 -9.60 -3.81 0.03
C TRP A 92 -11.10 -3.67 0.29
N ALA A 93 -11.96 -3.94 -0.72
CA ALA A 93 -13.41 -3.86 -0.56
C ALA A 93 -13.91 -4.84 0.52
N ARG A 94 -13.44 -6.09 0.50
CA ARG A 94 -13.80 -7.10 1.51
C ARG A 94 -13.33 -6.68 2.91
N LEU A 95 -12.04 -6.33 3.08
CA LEU A 95 -11.45 -5.98 4.38
C LEU A 95 -12.09 -4.72 4.97
N SER A 96 -12.40 -3.73 4.14
CA SER A 96 -13.11 -2.52 4.56
C SER A 96 -14.51 -2.84 5.07
N GLY A 97 -15.26 -3.67 4.35
CA GLY A 97 -16.59 -4.13 4.76
C GLY A 97 -16.55 -4.92 6.06
N GLU A 98 -15.58 -5.85 6.22
CA GLU A 98 -15.38 -6.64 7.46
C GLU A 98 -15.03 -5.75 8.66
N ALA A 99 -14.36 -4.61 8.42
CA ALA A 99 -14.08 -3.61 9.45
C ALA A 99 -15.27 -2.65 9.73
N GLY A 100 -16.36 -2.75 9.00
CA GLY A 100 -17.54 -1.86 9.12
C GLY A 100 -17.29 -0.47 8.54
N LEU A 101 -16.48 -0.38 7.49
CA LEU A 101 -16.22 0.84 6.72
C LEU A 101 -16.87 0.72 5.34
N LEU A 102 -17.70 1.69 4.96
CA LEU A 102 -18.32 1.75 3.64
C LEU A 102 -17.37 2.31 2.61
N VAL A 103 -17.13 1.59 1.52
CA VAL A 103 -16.41 2.12 0.35
C VAL A 103 -17.30 3.11 -0.39
N THR A 104 -16.94 4.38 -0.38
CA THR A 104 -17.70 5.45 -1.06
C THR A 104 -17.15 5.82 -2.42
N GLY A 105 -15.91 5.40 -2.72
CA GLY A 105 -15.30 5.62 -4.01
C GLY A 105 -13.92 4.96 -4.11
N SER A 106 -13.49 4.73 -5.34
CA SER A 106 -12.14 4.25 -5.61
C SER A 106 -11.64 4.82 -6.95
N ARG A 107 -10.33 5.00 -7.04
CA ARG A 107 -9.65 5.41 -8.28
C ARG A 107 -8.35 4.64 -8.42
N ARG A 108 -8.12 4.06 -9.59
CA ARG A 108 -6.84 3.42 -9.96
C ARG A 108 -6.02 4.37 -10.81
N GLN A 109 -4.72 4.37 -10.60
CA GLN A 109 -3.75 5.14 -11.37
C GLN A 109 -2.54 4.25 -11.68
N ARG A 110 -1.93 4.44 -12.85
CA ARG A 110 -0.63 3.84 -13.16
C ARG A 110 0.48 4.74 -12.62
N LEU A 111 1.48 4.13 -12.02
CA LEU A 111 2.68 4.80 -11.50
C LEU A 111 3.91 4.18 -12.14
N ARG A 112 4.66 4.96 -12.90
CA ARG A 112 5.97 4.56 -13.39
C ARG A 112 6.99 4.65 -12.27
N LEU A 113 7.75 3.59 -12.06
CA LEU A 113 8.85 3.49 -11.10
C LEU A 113 10.15 3.35 -11.89
N GLU A 114 11.01 4.34 -11.77
CA GLU A 114 12.34 4.30 -12.31
C GLU A 114 13.21 3.45 -11.37
N PHE A 115 13.84 2.40 -11.91
CA PHE A 115 14.44 1.32 -11.11
C PHE A 115 15.50 1.84 -10.14
N GLN A 116 16.44 2.67 -10.62
CA GLN A 116 17.54 3.12 -9.81
C GLN A 116 17.07 3.94 -8.60
N SER A 117 16.23 4.93 -8.83
CA SER A 117 15.67 5.76 -7.74
C SER A 117 14.75 4.99 -6.80
N TRP A 118 14.04 3.97 -7.32
CA TRP A 118 13.16 3.12 -6.54
C TRP A 118 13.91 2.28 -5.51
N VAL A 119 15.04 1.65 -5.90
CA VAL A 119 15.86 0.83 -5.00
C VAL A 119 16.74 1.70 -4.08
N GLU A 120 17.25 2.84 -4.57
CA GLU A 120 18.09 3.75 -3.76
C GLU A 120 17.31 4.36 -2.60
N ARG A 121 16.06 4.74 -2.82
CA ARG A 121 15.19 5.34 -1.79
C ARG A 121 15.06 4.46 -0.54
N MET A 122 15.08 3.13 -0.71
CA MET A 122 15.04 2.16 0.38
C MET A 122 16.44 1.66 0.79
N ARG A 123 17.50 2.15 0.14
CA ARG A 123 18.88 1.66 0.36
C ARG A 123 18.96 0.15 0.19
N THR A 124 18.24 -0.39 -0.78
CA THR A 124 18.18 -1.83 -1.07
C THR A 124 19.59 -2.39 -1.29
N PRO A 125 20.00 -3.44 -0.55
CA PRO A 125 21.30 -4.06 -0.72
C PRO A 125 21.55 -4.55 -2.16
N GLU A 126 22.79 -4.49 -2.63
CA GLU A 126 23.14 -4.84 -4.00
C GLU A 126 22.70 -6.25 -4.39
N VAL A 127 22.84 -7.23 -3.51
CA VAL A 127 22.40 -8.62 -3.76
C VAL A 127 20.89 -8.69 -4.05
N PHE A 128 20.08 -7.87 -3.40
CA PHE A 128 18.63 -7.82 -3.65
C PHE A 128 18.31 -7.07 -4.93
N ARG A 129 19.05 -6.00 -5.28
CA ARG A 129 18.91 -5.32 -6.58
C ARG A 129 19.17 -6.29 -7.73
N GLN A 130 20.24 -7.08 -7.64
CA GLN A 130 20.56 -8.10 -8.63
C GLN A 130 19.49 -9.20 -8.70
N ALA A 131 18.95 -9.65 -7.54
CA ALA A 131 17.88 -10.63 -7.50
C ALA A 131 16.60 -10.09 -8.18
N ILE A 132 16.21 -8.83 -7.90
CA ILE A 132 15.07 -8.18 -8.57
C ILE A 132 15.30 -8.13 -10.09
N ARG A 133 16.48 -7.70 -10.53
CA ARG A 133 16.81 -7.63 -11.97
C ARG A 133 16.79 -9.02 -12.63
N SER A 134 17.36 -10.03 -11.96
CA SER A 134 17.34 -11.40 -12.46
C SER A 134 15.90 -11.92 -12.61
N LEU A 135 15.04 -11.62 -11.64
CA LEU A 135 13.63 -11.99 -11.69
C LEU A 135 12.90 -11.26 -12.83
N GLN A 136 13.12 -9.95 -13.00
CA GLN A 136 12.53 -9.16 -14.09
C GLN A 136 12.93 -9.68 -15.48
N LEU A 137 14.13 -10.21 -15.63
CA LEU A 137 14.62 -10.79 -16.89
C LEU A 137 14.05 -12.19 -17.14
N ALA A 138 13.77 -12.95 -16.09
CA ALA A 138 13.32 -14.35 -16.16
C ALA A 138 11.80 -14.52 -16.27
N VAL A 139 11.00 -13.52 -15.89
CA VAL A 139 9.53 -13.63 -15.95
C VAL A 139 9.00 -13.69 -17.37
N GLY A 140 7.87 -14.40 -17.55
CA GLY A 140 7.17 -14.50 -18.83
C GLY A 140 6.56 -13.18 -19.32
N GLU A 141 6.13 -13.23 -20.58
CA GLU A 141 5.58 -12.04 -21.29
C GLU A 141 4.39 -11.41 -20.55
N GLU A 142 3.48 -12.23 -20.02
CA GLU A 142 2.32 -11.77 -19.25
C GLU A 142 2.71 -10.81 -18.09
N VAL A 143 3.73 -11.15 -17.32
CA VAL A 143 4.20 -10.31 -16.21
C VAL A 143 4.95 -9.09 -16.74
N ARG A 144 5.78 -9.29 -17.78
CA ARG A 144 6.53 -8.20 -18.39
C ARG A 144 5.62 -7.12 -18.98
N GLU A 145 4.59 -7.53 -19.68
CA GLU A 145 3.60 -6.62 -20.27
C GLU A 145 2.76 -5.92 -19.19
N TYR A 146 2.26 -6.70 -18.20
CA TYR A 146 1.45 -6.12 -17.12
C TYR A 146 2.18 -4.98 -16.41
N PHE A 147 3.45 -5.20 -16.07
CA PHE A 147 4.27 -4.20 -15.37
C PHE A 147 5.04 -3.26 -16.29
N GLU A 148 4.94 -3.41 -17.62
CA GLU A 148 5.69 -2.59 -18.60
C GLU A 148 7.18 -2.54 -18.25
N ILE A 149 7.77 -3.72 -17.99
CA ILE A 149 9.17 -3.83 -17.53
C ILE A 149 10.11 -3.43 -18.67
N ALA A 150 10.88 -2.36 -18.48
CA ALA A 150 11.87 -1.88 -19.42
C ALA A 150 13.25 -2.54 -19.22
N ASP A 151 14.14 -2.37 -20.19
CA ASP A 151 15.48 -2.97 -20.18
C ASP A 151 16.33 -2.49 -19.00
N ASP A 152 16.15 -1.25 -18.56
CA ASP A 152 16.81 -0.69 -17.38
C ASP A 152 16.22 -1.16 -16.04
N GLY A 153 15.13 -1.95 -16.07
CA GLY A 153 14.40 -2.45 -14.90
C GLY A 153 13.31 -1.52 -14.39
N SER A 154 13.15 -0.36 -14.98
CA SER A 154 12.01 0.52 -14.68
C SER A 154 10.71 -0.19 -15.04
N PHE A 155 9.68 -0.02 -14.23
CA PHE A 155 8.40 -0.70 -14.41
C PHE A 155 7.23 0.15 -13.92
N SER A 156 6.02 -0.24 -14.28
CA SER A 156 4.80 0.45 -13.86
C SER A 156 4.00 -0.43 -12.92
N THR A 157 3.40 0.17 -11.89
CA THR A 157 2.49 -0.50 -10.96
C THR A 157 1.17 0.27 -10.86
N ASP A 158 0.15 -0.40 -10.36
CA ASP A 158 -1.11 0.27 -10.03
C ASP A 158 -1.04 0.90 -8.64
N VAL A 159 -1.65 2.06 -8.49
CA VAL A 159 -1.91 2.71 -7.21
C VAL A 159 -3.42 2.85 -7.06
N LEU A 160 -3.94 2.41 -5.93
CA LEU A 160 -5.34 2.58 -5.54
C LEU A 160 -5.47 3.80 -4.63
N VAL A 161 -6.40 4.68 -4.96
CA VAL A 161 -6.95 5.67 -4.03
C VAL A 161 -8.32 5.17 -3.62
N LEU A 162 -8.57 5.03 -2.31
CA LEU A 162 -9.78 4.47 -1.75
C LEU A 162 -10.38 5.44 -0.74
N TRP A 163 -11.67 5.75 -0.90
CA TRP A 163 -12.45 6.55 0.03
C TRP A 163 -13.38 5.65 0.83
N LEU A 164 -13.27 5.74 2.16
CA LEU A 164 -14.06 4.97 3.11
C LEU A 164 -14.81 5.91 4.04
N ARG A 165 -15.99 5.50 4.52
CA ARG A 165 -16.77 6.24 5.50
C ARG A 165 -17.16 5.34 6.65
N ARG A 166 -17.06 5.84 7.87
CA ARG A 166 -17.69 5.24 9.06
C ARG A 166 -19.18 5.56 9.05
N GLU A 167 -20.04 4.56 8.99
CA GLU A 167 -21.46 4.70 9.26
C GLU A 167 -21.78 4.78 10.76
#